data_db2d3a89b131b4c72d436b3b967f8f47
#
_entry.id   db2d3a89b131b4c72d436b3b967f8f47
#
_cell.length_a   1.000
_cell.length_b   1.000
_cell.length_c   1.000
_cell.angle_alpha   90.00
_cell.angle_beta   90.00
_cell.angle_gamma   90.00
#
_symmetry.space_group_name_H-M   'P 1'
#
loop_
_entity.id
_entity.type
_entity.pdbx_description
1 polymer ?
#
loop_
_entity_poly.entity_id
_entity_poly.type
_entity_poly.pdbx_seq_one_letter_code
_entity_poly.pdbx_strand_id
1 'polypeptide(L)'
;VGQCLLNAILPKDDFLKRYGVEGEWVVYGLPKKVHMDNGKDLRSASLQNFCKEYRIEDIYRPVARPAFGGAIERLIGTCMKKVHLLPGTTFSSILEKSTYDSEGNAIMTIDELEKWYLDFVVNIYHKTEHSSLGLSPEEKFYQGLYGVGEDKSIPFLPVVPADTLKLRMALLPAINRTVQKNGITIDYITYFSETLRKWIIPTQYKKLKPDLENSVVCRRDPRDISKLYVYDEAIKDYITVPYADI
;
A
#
# COMPACT_ATOMS: atom_id res chain seq x y z
N VAL A 1 0.24 -2.94 -4.86
CA VAL A 1 1.39 -3.43 -4.09
C VAL A 1 1.93 -2.35 -3.18
N GLY A 2 2.35 -1.17 -3.67
CA GLY A 2 2.93 -0.11 -2.85
C GLY A 2 2.06 0.31 -1.67
N GLN A 3 0.76 0.47 -1.86
CA GLN A 3 -0.17 0.80 -0.77
C GLN A 3 -0.29 -0.30 0.29
N CYS A 4 -0.23 -1.58 -0.12
CA CYS A 4 -0.23 -2.69 0.83
C CYS A 4 1.03 -2.67 1.71
N LEU A 5 2.20 -2.40 1.10
CA LEU A 5 3.46 -2.26 1.86
C LEU A 5 3.43 -1.06 2.78
N LEU A 6 2.92 0.08 2.32
CA LEU A 6 2.77 1.26 3.15
C LEU A 6 1.89 0.97 4.38
N ASN A 7 0.75 0.32 4.16
CA ASN A 7 -0.13 -0.12 5.25
C ASN A 7 0.55 -1.14 6.18
N ALA A 8 1.39 -2.03 5.66
CA ALA A 8 2.11 -2.98 6.50
C ALA A 8 3.16 -2.30 7.40
N ILE A 9 3.82 -1.26 6.88
CA ILE A 9 4.94 -0.58 7.57
C ILE A 9 4.45 0.43 8.60
N LEU A 10 3.41 1.20 8.28
CA LEU A 10 2.94 2.28 9.15
C LEU A 10 2.05 1.76 10.31
N PRO A 11 2.12 2.37 11.50
CA PRO A 11 1.12 2.17 12.56
C PRO A 11 -0.29 2.44 12.06
N LYS A 12 -1.28 1.78 12.64
CA LYS A 12 -2.69 1.88 12.21
C LYS A 12 -3.58 2.66 13.17
N ASP A 13 -3.01 3.32 14.18
CA ASP A 13 -3.78 4.03 15.20
C ASP A 13 -4.75 5.07 14.61
N ASP A 14 -4.27 5.90 13.68
CA ASP A 14 -5.12 6.88 13.02
C ASP A 14 -6.15 6.24 12.09
N PHE A 15 -5.82 5.08 11.51
CA PHE A 15 -6.72 4.32 10.66
C PHE A 15 -7.86 3.70 11.49
N LEU A 16 -7.54 3.10 12.65
CA LEU A 16 -8.53 2.56 13.59
C LEU A 16 -9.43 3.66 14.13
N LYS A 17 -8.86 4.80 14.53
CA LYS A 17 -9.62 5.98 14.99
C LYS A 17 -10.59 6.49 13.93
N ARG A 18 -10.15 6.57 12.67
CA ARG A 18 -10.99 7.02 11.55
C ARG A 18 -12.27 6.18 11.39
N TYR A 19 -12.16 4.87 11.58
CA TYR A 19 -13.30 3.95 11.48
C TYR A 19 -14.01 3.72 12.82
N GLY A 20 -13.53 4.32 13.92
CA GLY A 20 -14.09 4.12 15.25
C GLY A 20 -14.01 2.67 15.72
N VAL A 21 -12.90 2.00 15.40
CA VAL A 21 -12.59 0.64 15.87
C VAL A 21 -11.71 0.74 17.11
N GLU A 22 -12.18 0.17 18.22
CA GLU A 22 -11.42 0.06 19.45
C GLU A 22 -10.46 -1.12 19.39
N GLY A 23 -9.29 -0.98 20.00
CA GLY A 23 -8.26 -2.01 20.03
C GLY A 23 -6.93 -1.50 19.48
N GLU A 24 -5.95 -2.40 19.41
CA GLU A 24 -4.59 -2.11 18.97
C GLU A 24 -4.18 -3.02 17.82
N TRP A 25 -3.61 -2.45 16.77
CA TRP A 25 -3.00 -3.20 15.70
C TRP A 25 -1.48 -3.22 15.90
N VAL A 26 -0.99 -4.24 16.59
CA VAL A 26 0.41 -4.34 17.04
C VAL A 26 1.43 -4.60 15.92
N VAL A 27 0.98 -5.12 14.76
CA VAL A 27 1.87 -5.52 13.67
C VAL A 27 2.13 -4.36 12.72
N TYR A 28 3.33 -3.79 12.78
CA TYR A 28 3.82 -2.73 11.89
C TYR A 28 5.35 -2.73 11.81
N GLY A 29 5.93 -1.86 11.00
CA GLY A 29 7.37 -1.68 10.85
C GLY A 29 7.92 -2.20 9.53
N LEU A 30 9.16 -1.84 9.22
CA LEU A 30 9.87 -2.29 8.03
C LEU A 30 10.13 -3.80 8.09
N PRO A 31 9.64 -4.58 7.11
CA PRO A 31 9.97 -6.01 7.05
C PRO A 31 11.44 -6.20 6.65
N LYS A 32 12.11 -7.20 7.19
CA LYS A 32 13.46 -7.58 6.72
C LYS A 32 13.41 -8.26 5.35
N LYS A 33 12.33 -9.00 5.09
CA LYS A 33 12.15 -9.79 3.87
C LYS A 33 10.70 -9.70 3.40
N VAL A 34 10.52 -9.62 2.08
CA VAL A 34 9.19 -9.69 1.46
C VAL A 34 9.18 -10.85 0.48
N HIS A 35 8.31 -11.83 0.72
CA HIS A 35 8.11 -12.95 -0.18
C HIS A 35 7.00 -12.62 -1.17
N MET A 36 7.31 -12.74 -2.45
CA MET A 36 6.42 -12.36 -3.55
C MET A 36 6.28 -13.50 -4.56
N ASP A 37 5.18 -13.52 -5.28
CA ASP A 37 5.07 -14.35 -6.47
C ASP A 37 5.78 -13.70 -7.68
N ASN A 38 5.71 -14.35 -8.84
CA ASN A 38 6.38 -13.87 -10.04
C ASN A 38 5.51 -12.91 -10.88
N GLY A 39 4.44 -12.34 -10.31
CA GLY A 39 3.58 -11.37 -10.99
C GLY A 39 4.35 -10.14 -11.48
N LYS A 40 3.99 -9.62 -12.66
CA LYS A 40 4.67 -8.46 -13.27
C LYS A 40 4.63 -7.22 -12.35
N ASP A 41 3.53 -7.02 -11.65
CA ASP A 41 3.33 -5.89 -10.73
C ASP A 41 4.28 -5.94 -9.53
N LEU A 42 4.67 -7.14 -9.11
CA LEU A 42 5.60 -7.38 -8.02
C LEU A 42 7.08 -7.30 -8.45
N ARG A 43 7.34 -7.20 -9.75
CA ARG A 43 8.67 -7.02 -10.35
C ARG A 43 8.91 -5.61 -10.88
N SER A 44 8.11 -4.64 -10.45
CA SER A 44 8.28 -3.26 -10.87
C SER A 44 9.60 -2.67 -10.36
N ALA A 45 10.25 -1.84 -11.20
CA ALA A 45 11.49 -1.16 -10.82
C ALA A 45 11.31 -0.30 -9.55
N SER A 46 10.14 0.32 -9.37
CA SER A 46 9.82 1.12 -8.18
C SER A 46 9.87 0.28 -6.91
N LEU A 47 9.31 -0.93 -6.93
CA LEU A 47 9.32 -1.84 -5.78
C LEU A 47 10.73 -2.35 -5.48
N GLN A 48 11.49 -2.73 -6.51
CA GLN A 48 12.87 -3.16 -6.33
C GLN A 48 13.77 -2.06 -5.77
N ASN A 49 13.61 -0.83 -6.26
CA ASN A 49 14.34 0.33 -5.75
C ASN A 49 13.97 0.63 -4.29
N PHE A 50 12.69 0.55 -3.96
CA PHE A 50 12.22 0.65 -2.59
C PHE A 50 12.86 -0.40 -1.68
N CYS A 51 12.86 -1.67 -2.07
CA CYS A 51 13.47 -2.72 -1.29
C CYS A 51 14.97 -2.49 -1.07
N LYS A 52 15.69 -2.02 -2.11
CA LYS A 52 17.12 -1.66 -2.01
C LYS A 52 17.35 -0.47 -1.07
N GLU A 53 16.57 0.59 -1.20
CA GLU A 53 16.70 1.81 -0.38
C GLU A 53 16.49 1.51 1.11
N TYR A 54 15.47 0.70 1.43
CA TYR A 54 15.12 0.34 2.81
C TYR A 54 15.77 -0.96 3.29
N ARG A 55 16.70 -1.54 2.52
CA ARG A 55 17.43 -2.78 2.84
C ARG A 55 16.51 -3.96 3.15
N ILE A 56 15.45 -4.08 2.38
CA ILE A 56 14.49 -5.17 2.44
C ILE A 56 14.92 -6.23 1.40
N GLU A 57 15.03 -7.48 1.82
CA GLU A 57 15.31 -8.60 0.92
C GLU A 57 14.03 -8.97 0.16
N ASP A 58 14.02 -8.79 -1.16
CA ASP A 58 12.94 -9.20 -2.06
C ASP A 58 13.16 -10.65 -2.51
N ILE A 59 12.30 -11.56 -2.07
CA ILE A 59 12.39 -12.98 -2.35
C ILE A 59 11.23 -13.39 -3.27
N TYR A 60 11.57 -13.90 -4.44
CA TYR A 60 10.58 -14.41 -5.39
C TYR A 60 10.39 -15.92 -5.24
N ARG A 61 9.13 -16.35 -5.29
CA ARG A 61 8.80 -17.78 -5.21
C ARG A 61 9.44 -18.54 -6.38
N PRO A 62 9.97 -19.76 -6.13
CA PRO A 62 10.38 -20.64 -7.22
C PRO A 62 9.19 -20.95 -8.14
N VAL A 63 9.44 -20.95 -9.45
CA VAL A 63 8.41 -21.27 -10.45
C VAL A 63 7.90 -22.71 -10.22
N ALA A 64 6.60 -22.92 -10.39
CA ALA A 64 5.91 -24.20 -10.24
C ALA A 64 6.01 -24.88 -8.86
N ARG A 65 6.17 -24.09 -7.77
CA ARG A 65 6.12 -24.59 -6.39
C ARG A 65 5.00 -23.95 -5.58
N PRO A 66 3.76 -24.44 -5.67
CA PRO A 66 2.59 -23.82 -5.00
C PRO A 66 2.68 -23.83 -3.46
N ALA A 67 3.41 -24.77 -2.88
CA ALA A 67 3.57 -24.86 -1.42
C ALA A 67 4.10 -23.57 -0.75
N PHE A 68 4.87 -22.75 -1.48
CA PHE A 68 5.38 -21.47 -0.97
C PHE A 68 4.30 -20.39 -0.78
N GLY A 69 3.09 -20.60 -1.31
CA GLY A 69 1.93 -19.69 -1.15
C GLY A 69 0.95 -20.08 -0.05
N GLY A 70 1.05 -21.28 0.48
CA GLY A 70 0.03 -21.87 1.34
C GLY A 70 -0.30 -21.09 2.61
N ALA A 71 0.63 -20.31 3.16
CA ALA A 71 0.36 -19.49 4.35
C ALA A 71 -0.58 -18.31 4.03
N ILE A 72 -0.27 -17.55 2.97
CA ILE A 72 -1.10 -16.39 2.57
C ILE A 72 -2.45 -16.83 2.00
N GLU A 73 -2.49 -17.94 1.27
CA GLU A 73 -3.74 -18.50 0.74
C GLU A 73 -4.68 -18.95 1.87
N ARG A 74 -4.13 -19.58 2.91
CA ARG A 74 -4.92 -19.96 4.11
C ARG A 74 -5.41 -18.73 4.87
N LEU A 75 -4.58 -17.71 5.03
CA LEU A 75 -4.98 -16.45 5.68
C LEU A 75 -6.14 -15.80 4.92
N ILE A 76 -5.99 -15.63 3.61
CA ILE A 76 -7.05 -15.08 2.74
C ILE A 76 -8.31 -15.94 2.85
N GLY A 77 -8.19 -17.27 2.76
CA GLY A 77 -9.32 -18.18 2.92
C GLY A 77 -10.01 -18.06 4.26
N THR A 78 -9.27 -17.87 5.36
CA THR A 78 -9.84 -17.66 6.69
C THR A 78 -10.63 -16.35 6.76
N CYS A 79 -10.08 -15.27 6.24
CA CYS A 79 -10.74 -13.97 6.19
C CYS A 79 -11.99 -14.01 5.29
N MET A 80 -11.87 -14.59 4.10
CA MET A 80 -13.00 -14.67 3.15
C MET A 80 -14.16 -15.51 3.66
N LYS A 81 -13.89 -16.60 4.38
CA LYS A 81 -14.97 -17.37 5.04
C LYS A 81 -15.80 -16.52 5.99
N LYS A 82 -15.20 -15.52 6.64
CA LYS A 82 -15.93 -14.60 7.52
C LYS A 82 -16.70 -13.56 6.73
N VAL A 83 -16.09 -13.02 5.66
CA VAL A 83 -16.78 -12.10 4.73
C VAL A 83 -17.99 -12.74 4.08
N HIS A 84 -17.93 -14.04 3.76
CA HIS A 84 -19.07 -14.79 3.20
C HIS A 84 -20.28 -14.95 4.14
N LEU A 85 -20.13 -14.61 5.41
CA LEU A 85 -21.26 -14.57 6.35
C LEU A 85 -22.02 -13.23 6.30
N LEU A 86 -21.50 -12.24 5.59
CA LEU A 86 -22.13 -10.93 5.48
C LEU A 86 -23.22 -10.92 4.40
N PRO A 87 -24.27 -10.10 4.56
CA PRO A 87 -25.26 -9.88 3.53
C PRO A 87 -24.64 -9.36 2.22
N GLY A 88 -25.18 -9.80 1.08
CA GLY A 88 -24.64 -9.40 -0.23
C GLY A 88 -23.41 -10.16 -0.69
N THR A 89 -22.98 -11.18 0.04
CA THR A 89 -21.83 -12.03 -0.36
C THR A 89 -22.05 -12.69 -1.71
N THR A 90 -20.97 -12.89 -2.48
CA THR A 90 -20.99 -13.62 -3.76
C THR A 90 -20.73 -15.12 -3.60
N PHE A 91 -20.39 -15.57 -2.40
CA PHE A 91 -19.95 -16.93 -2.07
C PHE A 91 -18.69 -17.40 -2.83
N SER A 92 -18.10 -18.47 -2.38
CA SER A 92 -16.88 -19.04 -3.00
C SER A 92 -17.18 -19.99 -4.16
N SER A 93 -18.42 -20.49 -4.27
CA SER A 93 -18.84 -21.39 -5.36
C SER A 93 -20.24 -21.12 -5.86
N ILE A 94 -20.50 -21.53 -7.11
CA ILE A 94 -21.84 -21.43 -7.74
C ILE A 94 -22.87 -22.27 -6.99
N LEU A 95 -22.46 -23.41 -6.45
CA LEU A 95 -23.32 -24.30 -5.68
C LEU A 95 -23.78 -23.68 -4.36
N GLU A 96 -22.89 -22.98 -3.67
CA GLU A 96 -23.21 -22.25 -2.44
C GLU A 96 -24.08 -21.02 -2.73
N LYS A 97 -23.84 -20.33 -3.84
CA LYS A 97 -24.64 -19.17 -4.27
C LYS A 97 -26.09 -19.58 -4.56
N SER A 98 -26.32 -20.72 -5.23
CA SER A 98 -27.65 -21.21 -5.63
C SER A 98 -28.50 -20.07 -6.24
N THR A 99 -29.66 -19.79 -5.63
CA THR A 99 -30.62 -18.75 -6.02
C THR A 99 -30.44 -17.44 -5.24
N TYR A 100 -29.35 -17.28 -4.45
CA TYR A 100 -29.16 -16.11 -3.61
C TYR A 100 -28.88 -14.86 -4.48
N ASP A 101 -29.69 -13.83 -4.28
CA ASP A 101 -29.52 -12.52 -4.92
C ASP A 101 -28.51 -11.68 -4.10
N SER A 102 -27.24 -11.72 -4.52
CA SER A 102 -26.16 -10.99 -3.87
C SER A 102 -26.31 -9.48 -3.97
N GLU A 103 -26.82 -8.97 -5.11
CA GLU A 103 -27.00 -7.55 -5.34
C GLU A 103 -28.17 -6.99 -4.53
N GLY A 104 -29.31 -7.65 -4.56
CA GLY A 104 -30.49 -7.25 -3.79
C GLY A 104 -30.30 -7.34 -2.26
N ASN A 105 -29.38 -8.19 -1.81
CA ASN A 105 -29.04 -8.32 -0.39
C ASN A 105 -27.80 -7.51 0.04
N ALA A 106 -27.19 -6.73 -0.87
CA ALA A 106 -26.05 -5.86 -0.54
C ALA A 106 -26.54 -4.64 0.23
N ILE A 107 -26.35 -4.64 1.54
CA ILE A 107 -26.81 -3.56 2.45
C ILE A 107 -25.68 -2.78 3.09
N MET A 108 -24.43 -3.21 2.93
CA MET A 108 -23.26 -2.55 3.51
C MET A 108 -22.59 -1.62 2.51
N THR A 109 -22.23 -0.44 2.97
CA THR A 109 -21.30 0.43 2.25
C THR A 109 -19.87 -0.09 2.34
N ILE A 110 -18.98 0.43 1.49
CA ILE A 110 -17.54 0.07 1.55
C ILE A 110 -16.93 0.45 2.90
N ASP A 111 -17.29 1.62 3.44
CA ASP A 111 -16.78 2.09 4.74
C ASP A 111 -17.24 1.19 5.91
N GLU A 112 -18.48 0.72 5.87
CA GLU A 112 -19.00 -0.24 6.85
C GLU A 112 -18.31 -1.59 6.75
N LEU A 113 -18.03 -2.07 5.53
CA LEU A 113 -17.27 -3.30 5.31
C LEU A 113 -15.83 -3.16 5.79
N GLU A 114 -15.17 -2.02 5.53
CA GLU A 114 -13.81 -1.75 6.03
C GLU A 114 -13.80 -1.70 7.55
N LYS A 115 -14.76 -1.01 8.19
CA LYS A 115 -14.89 -0.98 9.65
C LYS A 115 -15.06 -2.40 10.22
N TRP A 116 -16.00 -3.16 9.67
CA TRP A 116 -16.25 -4.54 10.12
C TRP A 116 -15.01 -5.41 9.97
N TYR A 117 -14.31 -5.29 8.83
CA TYR A 117 -13.10 -6.07 8.57
C TYR A 117 -11.94 -5.70 9.50
N LEU A 118 -11.78 -4.43 9.80
CA LEU A 118 -10.80 -3.94 10.76
C LEU A 118 -11.08 -4.48 12.16
N ASP A 119 -12.33 -4.40 12.60
CA ASP A 119 -12.75 -4.94 13.91
C ASP A 119 -12.52 -6.45 13.97
N PHE A 120 -12.91 -7.18 12.92
CA PHE A 120 -12.64 -8.61 12.81
C PHE A 120 -11.14 -8.94 12.93
N VAL A 121 -10.29 -8.21 12.25
CA VAL A 121 -8.82 -8.46 12.28
C VAL A 121 -8.26 -8.17 13.66
N VAL A 122 -8.56 -7.01 14.23
CA VAL A 122 -7.96 -6.54 15.50
C VAL A 122 -8.49 -7.29 16.71
N ASN A 123 -9.80 -7.45 16.79
CA ASN A 123 -10.45 -7.96 18.00
C ASN A 123 -10.77 -9.45 17.98
N ILE A 124 -10.78 -10.06 16.79
CA ILE A 124 -11.07 -11.50 16.67
C ILE A 124 -9.85 -12.25 16.14
N TYR A 125 -9.38 -11.96 14.91
CA TYR A 125 -8.33 -12.74 14.27
C TYR A 125 -7.00 -12.69 15.02
N HIS A 126 -6.53 -11.48 15.41
CA HIS A 126 -5.27 -11.34 16.14
C HIS A 126 -5.26 -12.05 17.48
N LYS A 127 -6.42 -12.18 18.14
CA LYS A 127 -6.58 -12.72 19.49
C LYS A 127 -7.04 -14.19 19.53
N THR A 128 -7.47 -14.73 18.39
CA THR A 128 -7.91 -16.14 18.34
C THR A 128 -6.72 -17.06 18.14
N GLU A 129 -6.66 -18.14 18.94
CA GLU A 129 -5.64 -19.18 18.78
C GLU A 129 -5.67 -19.77 17.37
N HIS A 130 -4.52 -19.82 16.72
CA HIS A 130 -4.36 -20.40 15.40
C HIS A 130 -3.89 -21.85 15.55
N SER A 131 -4.67 -22.81 15.04
CA SER A 131 -4.46 -24.24 15.22
C SER A 131 -3.04 -24.75 14.85
N SER A 132 -2.37 -24.12 13.88
CA SER A 132 -1.01 -24.50 13.48
C SER A 132 0.07 -23.79 14.28
N LEU A 133 -0.26 -22.77 15.08
CA LEU A 133 0.68 -22.04 15.93
C LEU A 133 0.57 -22.44 17.41
N GLY A 134 -0.58 -22.93 17.85
CA GLY A 134 -0.91 -23.15 19.25
C GLY A 134 -0.97 -21.87 20.09
N LEU A 135 -1.06 -20.72 19.41
CA LEU A 135 -1.07 -19.38 19.99
C LEU A 135 -1.87 -18.45 19.07
N SER A 136 -2.28 -17.30 19.59
CA SER A 136 -2.82 -16.25 18.74
C SER A 136 -1.74 -15.59 17.87
N PRO A 137 -2.10 -15.01 16.72
CA PRO A 137 -1.16 -14.25 15.89
C PRO A 137 -0.44 -13.13 16.66
N GLU A 138 -1.15 -12.44 17.54
CA GLU A 138 -0.62 -11.37 18.38
C GLU A 138 0.43 -11.89 19.38
N GLU A 139 0.12 -12.97 20.10
CA GLU A 139 1.08 -13.60 21.01
C GLU A 139 2.31 -14.10 20.27
N LYS A 140 2.14 -14.67 19.06
CA LYS A 140 3.25 -15.13 18.26
C LYS A 140 4.14 -13.98 17.77
N PHE A 141 3.54 -12.85 17.45
CA PHE A 141 4.26 -11.63 17.09
C PHE A 141 5.09 -11.11 18.28
N TYR A 142 4.49 -11.02 19.46
CA TYR A 142 5.20 -10.61 20.68
C TYR A 142 6.33 -11.57 21.06
N GLN A 143 6.14 -12.87 20.94
CA GLN A 143 7.22 -13.83 21.13
C GLN A 143 8.38 -13.60 20.15
N GLY A 144 8.10 -13.25 18.91
CA GLY A 144 9.11 -12.91 17.91
C GLY A 144 9.90 -11.64 18.23
N LEU A 145 9.26 -10.66 18.88
CA LEU A 145 9.89 -9.39 19.27
C LEU A 145 10.70 -9.49 20.55
N TYR A 146 10.17 -10.18 21.55
CA TYR A 146 10.70 -10.15 22.93
C TYR A 146 11.37 -11.47 23.36
N GLY A 147 11.28 -12.51 22.52
CA GLY A 147 11.76 -13.85 22.86
C GLY A 147 10.79 -14.63 23.76
N VAL A 148 11.18 -15.84 24.12
CA VAL A 148 10.39 -16.77 24.93
C VAL A 148 11.22 -17.27 26.12
N GLY A 149 10.66 -17.24 27.32
CA GLY A 149 11.30 -17.78 28.52
C GLY A 149 12.61 -17.06 28.90
N GLU A 150 13.66 -17.83 29.19
CA GLU A 150 14.99 -17.32 29.58
C GLU A 150 15.80 -16.80 28.39
N ASP A 151 15.49 -17.22 27.16
CA ASP A 151 16.08 -16.71 25.91
C ASP A 151 15.46 -15.35 25.51
N LYS A 152 15.47 -14.39 26.42
CA LYS A 152 15.12 -13.01 26.12
C LYS A 152 16.26 -12.37 25.33
N SER A 153 16.27 -12.57 24.05
CA SER A 153 17.09 -11.77 23.13
C SER A 153 16.75 -10.29 23.27
N ILE A 154 17.71 -9.42 22.90
CA ILE A 154 17.46 -7.97 22.85
C ILE A 154 16.18 -7.73 22.06
N PRO A 155 15.17 -7.04 22.64
CA PRO A 155 13.88 -6.81 21.97
C PRO A 155 14.10 -6.17 20.61
N PHE A 156 13.56 -6.78 19.56
CA PHE A 156 13.56 -6.19 18.24
C PHE A 156 12.33 -5.29 18.10
N LEU A 157 12.51 -3.99 18.32
CA LEU A 157 11.43 -3.02 18.15
C LEU A 157 11.15 -2.79 16.65
N PRO A 158 9.86 -2.69 16.24
CA PRO A 158 9.51 -2.35 14.88
C PRO A 158 10.09 -0.99 14.47
N VAL A 159 10.78 -0.94 13.34
CA VAL A 159 11.37 0.30 12.81
C VAL A 159 10.40 0.93 11.83
N VAL A 160 9.99 2.16 12.10
CA VAL A 160 9.21 2.99 11.18
C VAL A 160 10.09 4.11 10.66
N PRO A 161 10.18 4.35 9.35
CA PRO A 161 10.93 5.49 8.83
C PRO A 161 10.38 6.81 9.35
N ALA A 162 11.24 7.70 9.82
CA ALA A 162 10.84 9.01 10.35
C ALA A 162 10.15 9.88 9.29
N ASP A 163 10.63 9.81 8.04
CA ASP A 163 10.03 10.50 6.90
C ASP A 163 9.00 9.61 6.22
N THR A 164 7.76 9.73 6.65
CA THR A 164 6.63 8.99 6.08
C THR A 164 6.23 9.50 4.69
N LEU A 165 6.52 10.76 4.35
CA LEU A 165 6.27 11.31 3.02
C LEU A 165 7.24 10.68 2.01
N LYS A 166 8.52 10.64 2.33
CA LYS A 166 9.53 9.97 1.50
C LYS A 166 9.21 8.49 1.31
N LEU A 167 8.77 7.80 2.37
CA LEU A 167 8.31 6.42 2.31
C LEU A 167 7.15 6.25 1.32
N ARG A 168 6.14 7.14 1.37
CA ARG A 168 5.02 7.15 0.41
C ARG A 168 5.51 7.35 -1.00
N MET A 169 6.35 8.37 -1.21
CA MET A 169 6.89 8.67 -2.54
C MET A 169 7.65 7.49 -3.13
N ALA A 170 8.47 6.80 -2.35
CA ALA A 170 9.20 5.63 -2.82
C ALA A 170 8.30 4.50 -3.33
N LEU A 171 7.10 4.36 -2.78
CA LEU A 171 6.12 3.31 -3.12
C LEU A 171 5.09 3.71 -4.19
N LEU A 172 4.95 5.00 -4.51
CA LEU A 172 4.08 5.46 -5.59
C LEU A 172 4.71 5.22 -6.96
N PRO A 173 3.91 4.88 -7.99
CA PRO A 173 4.43 4.75 -9.35
C PRO A 173 5.02 6.07 -9.85
N ALA A 174 6.19 5.98 -10.47
CA ALA A 174 6.82 7.11 -11.13
C ALA A 174 6.30 7.24 -12.57
N ILE A 175 5.92 8.45 -12.96
CA ILE A 175 5.41 8.77 -14.29
C ILE A 175 6.18 9.98 -14.82
N ASN A 176 6.81 9.86 -15.98
CA ASN A 176 7.44 11.01 -16.62
C ASN A 176 6.39 11.85 -17.37
N ARG A 177 6.36 13.13 -17.13
CA ARG A 177 5.44 14.07 -17.79
C ARG A 177 6.15 15.36 -18.17
N THR A 178 5.73 15.91 -19.29
CA THR A 178 6.18 17.20 -19.78
C THR A 178 5.42 18.33 -19.10
N VAL A 179 6.13 19.34 -18.61
CA VAL A 179 5.51 20.55 -18.05
C VAL A 179 5.06 21.46 -19.21
N GLN A 180 3.77 21.77 -19.26
CA GLN A 180 3.16 22.67 -20.24
C GLN A 180 2.87 24.04 -19.61
N LYS A 181 2.45 25.03 -20.44
CA LYS A 181 2.10 26.38 -19.94
C LYS A 181 0.98 26.37 -18.88
N ASN A 182 0.03 25.46 -19.03
CA ASN A 182 -1.08 25.24 -18.11
C ASN A 182 -0.78 24.24 -16.98
N GLY A 183 0.45 23.71 -16.93
CA GLY A 183 0.85 22.75 -15.91
C GLY A 183 1.12 21.34 -16.44
N ILE A 184 0.84 20.35 -15.64
CA ILE A 184 1.03 18.92 -15.94
C ILE A 184 -0.33 18.24 -15.98
N THR A 185 -0.64 17.54 -17.09
CA THR A 185 -1.91 16.80 -17.22
C THR A 185 -1.67 15.31 -17.10
N ILE A 186 -2.44 14.65 -16.21
CA ILE A 186 -2.48 13.19 -16.01
C ILE A 186 -3.93 12.75 -15.95
N ASP A 187 -4.32 11.83 -16.84
CA ASP A 187 -5.69 11.28 -16.90
C ASP A 187 -6.78 12.37 -16.94
N TYR A 188 -6.59 13.35 -17.82
CA TYR A 188 -7.47 14.52 -18.00
C TYR A 188 -7.56 15.49 -16.81
N ILE A 189 -6.74 15.29 -15.77
CA ILE A 189 -6.64 16.18 -14.63
C ILE A 189 -5.40 17.04 -14.78
N THR A 190 -5.55 18.35 -14.69
CA THR A 190 -4.43 19.30 -14.79
C THR A 190 -4.01 19.76 -13.40
N TYR A 191 -2.71 19.77 -13.19
CA TYR A 191 -2.06 20.21 -11.95
C TYR A 191 -1.19 21.43 -12.24
N PHE A 192 -1.35 22.49 -11.47
CA PHE A 192 -0.57 23.70 -11.65
C PHE A 192 -0.13 24.31 -10.31
N SER A 193 1.08 24.82 -10.32
CA SER A 193 1.64 25.68 -9.28
C SER A 193 2.68 26.61 -9.91
N GLU A 194 2.86 27.78 -9.34
CA GLU A 194 3.89 28.74 -9.75
C GLU A 194 5.30 28.13 -9.77
N THR A 195 5.55 27.16 -8.89
CA THR A 195 6.81 26.43 -8.81
C THR A 195 7.15 25.67 -10.10
N LEU A 196 6.15 25.32 -10.93
CA LEU A 196 6.36 24.62 -12.19
C LEU A 196 6.93 25.55 -13.29
N ARG A 197 6.86 26.87 -13.13
CA ARG A 197 7.30 27.81 -14.18
C ARG A 197 8.73 27.62 -14.63
N LYS A 198 9.60 27.18 -13.75
CA LYS A 198 11.01 26.91 -14.07
C LYS A 198 11.24 25.85 -15.14
N TRP A 199 10.28 24.91 -15.31
CA TRP A 199 10.33 23.88 -16.34
C TRP A 199 9.53 24.24 -17.60
N ILE A 200 8.81 25.36 -17.60
CA ILE A 200 8.04 25.79 -18.77
C ILE A 200 9.00 26.43 -19.79
N ILE A 201 9.26 25.69 -20.86
CA ILE A 201 10.10 26.18 -21.96
C ILE A 201 9.22 26.90 -22.99
N PRO A 202 9.46 28.18 -23.27
CA PRO A 202 8.75 28.89 -24.32
C PRO A 202 8.92 28.18 -25.67
N THR A 203 7.85 28.12 -26.46
CA THR A 203 7.79 27.38 -27.75
C THR A 203 8.90 27.76 -28.73
N GLN A 204 9.32 29.05 -28.73
CA GLN A 204 10.40 29.55 -29.54
C GLN A 204 11.77 28.91 -29.21
N TYR A 205 12.04 28.60 -27.94
CA TYR A 205 13.28 27.95 -27.51
C TYR A 205 13.28 26.43 -27.77
N LYS A 206 12.10 25.77 -27.75
CA LYS A 206 11.96 24.36 -28.13
C LYS A 206 12.38 24.09 -29.59
N LYS A 207 12.11 25.06 -30.49
CA LYS A 207 12.52 24.95 -31.90
C LYS A 207 14.03 25.10 -32.08
N LEU A 208 14.69 25.88 -31.21
CA LEU A 208 16.12 26.19 -31.29
C LEU A 208 16.98 25.14 -30.54
N LYS A 209 16.46 24.53 -29.51
CA LYS A 209 17.13 23.51 -28.70
C LYS A 209 16.15 22.37 -28.42
N PRO A 210 16.03 21.37 -29.31
CA PRO A 210 15.16 20.22 -29.14
C PRO A 210 15.48 19.38 -27.90
N ASP A 211 16.74 19.39 -27.46
CA ASP A 211 17.25 18.60 -26.33
C ASP A 211 16.98 19.24 -24.96
N LEU A 212 16.27 20.36 -24.90
CA LEU A 212 15.86 20.94 -23.62
C LEU A 212 14.75 20.10 -23.01
N GLU A 213 15.11 19.27 -22.04
CA GLU A 213 14.16 18.46 -21.32
C GLU A 213 13.29 19.32 -20.40
N ASN A 214 11.99 19.32 -20.68
CA ASN A 214 10.97 19.82 -19.77
C ASN A 214 10.14 18.66 -19.19
N SER A 215 10.72 17.47 -19.20
CA SER A 215 10.15 16.27 -18.60
C SER A 215 10.56 16.21 -17.13
N VAL A 216 9.58 15.93 -16.29
CA VAL A 216 9.78 15.78 -14.85
C VAL A 216 9.21 14.44 -14.37
N VAL A 217 9.80 13.89 -13.33
CA VAL A 217 9.27 12.70 -12.67
C VAL A 217 8.16 13.11 -11.74
N CYS A 218 6.97 12.57 -11.99
CA CYS A 218 5.77 12.80 -11.21
C CYS A 218 5.38 11.55 -10.44
N ARG A 219 4.77 11.73 -9.28
CA ARG A 219 4.13 10.66 -8.51
C ARG A 219 2.75 11.12 -8.05
N ARG A 220 1.76 10.25 -8.17
CA ARG A 220 0.38 10.53 -7.77
C ARG A 220 -0.16 9.38 -6.93
N ASP A 221 -0.80 9.71 -5.81
CA ASP A 221 -1.58 8.73 -5.05
C ASP A 221 -2.92 8.50 -5.76
N PRO A 222 -3.25 7.29 -6.20
CA PRO A 222 -4.54 7.01 -6.86
C PRO A 222 -5.77 7.30 -5.98
N ARG A 223 -5.59 7.36 -4.65
CA ARG A 223 -6.66 7.64 -3.68
C ARG A 223 -6.79 9.11 -3.33
N ASP A 224 -5.81 9.92 -3.71
CA ASP A 224 -5.80 11.36 -3.50
C ASP A 224 -5.35 12.07 -4.77
N ILE A 225 -6.31 12.33 -5.65
CA ILE A 225 -6.07 13.00 -6.94
C ILE A 225 -6.00 14.52 -6.80
N SER A 226 -6.16 15.08 -5.59
CA SER A 226 -6.11 16.53 -5.35
C SER A 226 -4.73 17.14 -5.55
N LYS A 227 -3.69 16.32 -5.57
CA LYS A 227 -2.30 16.77 -5.66
C LYS A 227 -1.42 15.81 -6.45
N LEU A 228 -0.40 16.40 -7.05
CA LEU A 228 0.67 15.71 -7.76
C LEU A 228 2.00 16.03 -7.07
N TYR A 229 2.86 15.05 -6.95
CA TYR A 229 4.22 15.23 -6.44
C TYR A 229 5.18 15.23 -7.62
N VAL A 230 5.97 16.29 -7.75
CA VAL A 230 6.94 16.47 -8.84
C VAL A 230 8.34 16.51 -8.26
N TYR A 231 9.20 15.63 -8.75
CA TYR A 231 10.60 15.59 -8.29
C TYR A 231 11.38 16.79 -8.84
N ASP A 232 12.04 17.50 -7.96
CA ASP A 232 12.89 18.64 -8.25
C ASP A 232 14.35 18.30 -7.98
N GLU A 233 15.12 18.15 -9.04
CA GLU A 233 16.54 17.80 -8.95
C GLU A 233 17.39 18.85 -8.24
N ALA A 234 16.98 20.12 -8.28
CA ALA A 234 17.73 21.20 -7.65
C ALA A 234 17.72 21.11 -6.11
N ILE A 235 16.58 20.69 -5.53
CA ILE A 235 16.43 20.49 -4.09
C ILE A 235 16.52 19.01 -3.69
N LYS A 236 16.61 18.10 -4.67
CA LYS A 236 16.61 16.63 -4.49
C LYS A 236 15.42 16.11 -3.68
N ASP A 237 14.25 16.71 -3.88
CA ASP A 237 13.04 16.39 -3.14
C ASP A 237 11.79 16.60 -4.00
N TYR A 238 10.63 16.19 -3.49
CA TYR A 238 9.35 16.34 -4.17
C TYR A 238 8.65 17.63 -3.75
N ILE A 239 8.21 18.38 -4.74
CA ILE A 239 7.28 19.51 -4.54
C ILE A 239 5.85 19.05 -4.75
N THR A 240 4.94 19.59 -3.95
CA THR A 240 3.50 19.31 -4.08
C THR A 240 2.88 20.33 -5.04
N VAL A 241 2.17 19.82 -6.04
CA VAL A 241 1.46 20.61 -7.04
C VAL A 241 -0.03 20.29 -6.92
N PRO A 242 -0.89 21.24 -6.54
CA PRO A 242 -2.32 21.01 -6.40
C PRO A 242 -3.01 20.83 -7.76
N TYR A 243 -4.19 20.24 -7.72
CA TYR A 243 -5.14 20.28 -8.81
C TYR A 243 -5.45 21.72 -9.19
N ALA A 244 -5.44 22.02 -10.47
CA ALA A 244 -5.82 23.34 -10.98
C ALA A 244 -7.29 23.29 -11.40
N ASP A 245 -8.09 24.07 -10.73
CA ASP A 245 -9.44 24.42 -11.20
C ASP A 245 -9.26 25.45 -12.31
N ILE A 246 -9.46 25.02 -13.58
CA ILE A 246 -9.32 25.86 -14.78
C ILE A 246 -10.70 26.21 -15.28
#